data_e919bf77b802b6922a6727dd3e124d3d
#
_entry.id   e919bf77b802b6922a6727dd3e124d3d
#
_cell.length_a   1.000
_cell.length_b   1.000
_cell.length_c   1.000
_cell.angle_alpha   90.00
_cell.angle_beta   90.00
_cell.angle_gamma   90.00
#
_symmetry.space_group_name_H-M   'P 1'
#
loop_
_entity.id
_entity.type
_entity.pdbx_description
1 polymer ?
#
loop_
_entity_poly.entity_id
_entity_poly.type
_entity_poly.pdbx_seq_one_letter_code
_entity_poly.pdbx_strand_id
1 'polypeptide(L)'
;MCIRDSDSLRGVAAQLDGIDFRLPRIDVAQRYFLDYDSIAFSATPKYSYQHPIPECRVYEHGTIYRILLGTFNTKRAVSTFRGAYPLSYLVGEDKKWCYYAGGFATREEAEAAQKLLKSKGFVRPEIVVWTDGAYRNLSRDPEAQQIAYRVEITGTEALPDVVKTVITEAAEGCELSRVGQQLFVVGMFDDKAVADRVAAAIIQADPSLEIKVAEIAE
;
A
#
# COMPACT_ATOMS: atom_id res chain seq x y z
N MET A 1 58.53 15.21 -17.89
CA MET A 1 57.70 16.41 -17.95
C MET A 1 56.33 16.07 -17.44
N CYS A 2 56.22 15.83 -16.18
CA CYS A 2 54.99 15.46 -15.47
C CYS A 2 55.19 15.80 -14.01
N ILE A 3 54.92 17.01 -13.59
CA ILE A 3 54.68 17.39 -12.19
C ILE A 3 54.24 18.87 -12.22
N ARG A 4 52.97 19.14 -12.50
CA ARG A 4 52.34 20.43 -12.25
C ARG A 4 50.90 20.37 -11.85
N ASP A 5 50.33 19.16 -11.70
CA ASP A 5 48.91 19.02 -11.38
C ASP A 5 48.60 18.88 -9.88
N SER A 6 49.64 18.60 -9.04
CA SER A 6 49.44 18.40 -7.60
C SER A 6 49.10 19.68 -6.85
N ASP A 7 49.65 20.84 -7.28
CA ASP A 7 49.40 22.12 -6.62
C ASP A 7 48.02 22.70 -6.95
N SER A 8 47.52 22.40 -8.16
CA SER A 8 46.15 22.75 -8.56
C SER A 8 45.09 22.00 -7.76
N LEU A 9 45.31 20.70 -7.51
CA LEU A 9 44.41 19.88 -6.70
C LEU A 9 44.44 20.27 -5.20
N ARG A 10 45.58 20.70 -4.68
CA ARG A 10 45.67 21.23 -3.29
C ARG A 10 44.91 22.54 -3.13
N GLY A 11 44.93 23.41 -4.13
CA GLY A 11 44.16 24.67 -4.11
C GLY A 11 42.63 24.40 -4.14
N VAL A 12 42.18 23.42 -4.92
CA VAL A 12 40.77 23.02 -4.97
C VAL A 12 40.35 22.32 -3.67
N ALA A 13 41.21 21.47 -3.09
CA ALA A 13 40.92 20.83 -1.82
C ALA A 13 40.77 21.84 -0.69
N ALA A 14 41.65 22.88 -0.62
CA ALA A 14 41.56 23.91 0.38
C ALA A 14 40.33 24.82 0.22
N GLN A 15 39.80 25.00 -1.00
CA GLN A 15 38.55 25.73 -1.23
C GLN A 15 37.29 24.90 -0.86
N LEU A 16 37.46 23.58 -0.77
CA LEU A 16 36.36 22.66 -0.39
C LEU A 16 36.32 22.40 1.12
N ASP A 17 37.32 22.81 1.86
CA ASP A 17 37.51 22.61 3.31
C ASP A 17 36.62 23.52 4.18
N GLY A 18 35.49 23.92 3.71
CA GLY A 18 34.46 24.64 4.44
C GLY A 18 33.06 24.40 3.85
N ILE A 19 33.01 23.64 2.78
CA ILE A 19 31.74 23.26 2.16
C ILE A 19 31.35 21.92 2.79
N ASP A 20 30.36 21.96 3.67
CA ASP A 20 29.72 20.74 4.18
C ASP A 20 28.98 20.05 3.01
N PHE A 21 29.69 19.19 2.30
CA PHE A 21 29.12 18.27 1.32
C PHE A 21 28.29 17.19 2.00
N ARG A 22 27.41 17.57 2.87
CA ARG A 22 26.28 16.74 3.19
C ARG A 22 25.37 16.77 1.96
N LEU A 23 25.71 15.95 0.98
CA LEU A 23 24.69 15.51 0.03
C LEU A 23 23.47 15.17 0.87
N PRO A 24 22.30 15.78 0.63
CA PRO A 24 21.10 15.37 1.30
C PRO A 24 21.08 13.85 1.15
N ARG A 25 21.07 13.12 2.26
CA ARG A 25 20.87 11.67 2.23
C ARG A 25 19.50 11.50 1.60
N ILE A 26 19.47 11.35 0.28
CA ILE A 26 18.27 10.92 -0.40
C ILE A 26 18.00 9.57 0.21
N ASP A 27 16.97 9.52 1.02
CA ASP A 27 16.51 8.27 1.60
C ASP A 27 16.33 7.30 0.42
N VAL A 28 17.06 6.18 0.48
CA VAL A 28 17.03 5.18 -0.60
C VAL A 28 15.59 4.69 -0.82
N ALA A 29 14.77 4.68 0.24
CA ALA A 29 13.35 4.40 0.18
C ALA A 29 12.60 5.47 -0.64
N GLN A 30 12.82 6.77 -0.40
CA GLN A 30 12.19 7.84 -1.18
C GLN A 30 12.53 7.73 -2.67
N ARG A 31 13.79 7.43 -3.00
CA ARG A 31 14.18 7.23 -4.40
C ARG A 31 13.52 6.01 -5.02
N TYR A 32 13.35 4.95 -4.25
CA TYR A 32 12.64 3.76 -4.71
C TYR A 32 11.17 4.08 -5.00
N PHE A 33 10.48 4.81 -4.13
CA PHE A 33 9.08 5.20 -4.35
C PHE A 33 8.91 6.10 -5.58
N LEU A 34 9.86 7.01 -5.86
CA LEU A 34 9.83 7.83 -7.07
C LEU A 34 9.88 7.01 -8.36
N ASP A 35 10.58 5.87 -8.34
CA ASP A 35 10.78 5.03 -9.51
C ASP A 35 9.72 3.92 -9.64
N TYR A 36 9.04 3.54 -8.55
CA TYR A 36 8.19 2.34 -8.45
C TYR A 36 6.79 2.59 -7.88
N ASP A 37 6.44 3.82 -7.57
CA ASP A 37 5.19 4.22 -6.92
C ASP A 37 3.92 4.00 -7.76
N SER A 38 4.08 3.65 -9.03
CA SER A 38 2.97 3.45 -9.95
C SER A 38 3.22 2.26 -10.89
N ILE A 39 2.15 1.60 -11.33
CA ILE A 39 2.22 0.52 -12.30
C ILE A 39 1.65 0.98 -13.63
N ALA A 40 2.46 0.86 -14.69
CA ALA A 40 2.06 1.11 -16.05
C ALA A 40 2.14 -0.17 -16.89
N PHE A 41 1.51 -0.14 -18.05
CA PHE A 41 1.55 -1.23 -19.03
C PHE A 41 2.05 -0.70 -20.36
N SER A 42 3.07 -1.37 -20.92
CA SER A 42 3.65 -1.00 -22.20
C SER A 42 3.49 -2.12 -23.22
N ALA A 43 3.03 -1.76 -24.41
CA ALA A 43 3.01 -2.69 -25.54
C ALA A 43 4.44 -3.06 -26.00
N THR A 44 5.38 -2.12 -25.86
CA THR A 44 6.81 -2.38 -26.13
C THR A 44 7.47 -2.88 -24.85
N PRO A 45 8.16 -4.03 -24.87
CA PRO A 45 8.85 -4.55 -23.70
C PRO A 45 9.83 -3.53 -23.10
N LYS A 46 9.67 -3.20 -21.83
CA LYS A 46 10.60 -2.31 -21.09
C LYS A 46 11.86 -3.05 -20.62
N TYR A 47 11.80 -4.38 -20.58
CA TYR A 47 12.90 -5.24 -20.17
C TYR A 47 13.38 -6.09 -21.36
N SER A 48 14.67 -6.32 -21.43
CA SER A 48 15.35 -7.11 -22.46
C SER A 48 16.51 -7.90 -21.85
N TYR A 49 17.25 -8.62 -22.67
CA TYR A 49 18.48 -9.27 -22.22
C TYR A 49 19.53 -8.25 -21.72
N GLN A 50 19.61 -7.09 -22.38
CA GLN A 50 20.54 -6.01 -21.99
C GLN A 50 20.02 -5.20 -20.80
N HIS A 51 18.71 -5.13 -20.61
CA HIS A 51 18.06 -4.43 -19.52
C HIS A 51 17.08 -5.39 -18.83
N PRO A 52 17.59 -6.35 -18.05
CA PRO A 52 16.74 -7.35 -17.41
C PRO A 52 15.90 -6.72 -16.29
N ILE A 53 14.86 -7.46 -15.87
CA ILE A 53 14.15 -7.12 -14.63
C ILE A 53 15.18 -7.07 -13.50
N PRO A 54 15.27 -5.99 -12.73
CA PRO A 54 16.25 -5.86 -11.66
C PRO A 54 15.90 -6.74 -10.46
N GLU A 55 16.92 -7.10 -9.69
CA GLU A 55 16.74 -7.67 -8.37
C GLU A 55 16.24 -6.59 -7.42
N CYS A 56 15.19 -6.91 -6.66
CA CYS A 56 14.66 -5.94 -5.70
C CYS A 56 15.54 -5.87 -4.45
N ARG A 57 15.60 -4.68 -3.86
CA ARG A 57 16.27 -4.47 -2.59
C ARG A 57 15.26 -4.65 -1.45
N VAL A 58 15.69 -5.31 -0.39
CA VAL A 58 14.98 -5.34 0.88
C VAL A 58 15.55 -4.19 1.72
N TYR A 59 14.68 -3.34 2.24
CA TYR A 59 15.07 -2.24 3.10
C TYR A 59 15.03 -2.69 4.55
N GLU A 60 16.09 -2.42 5.30
CA GLU A 60 16.21 -2.77 6.71
C GLU A 60 15.41 -1.81 7.61
N HIS A 61 15.00 -0.66 7.10
CA HIS A 61 14.26 0.35 7.85
C HIS A 61 13.06 0.86 7.04
N GLY A 62 11.95 1.03 7.73
CA GLY A 62 10.71 1.53 7.15
C GLY A 62 9.84 0.43 6.53
N THR A 63 8.72 0.86 5.96
CA THR A 63 7.71 -0.03 5.39
C THR A 63 7.59 0.17 3.88
N ILE A 64 7.55 -0.92 3.13
CA ILE A 64 7.31 -0.91 1.69
C ILE A 64 6.32 -2.01 1.31
N TYR A 65 5.30 -1.64 0.54
CA TYR A 65 4.33 -2.56 -0.04
C TYR A 65 4.70 -2.86 -1.49
N ARG A 66 4.52 -4.11 -1.93
CA ARG A 66 4.71 -4.55 -3.31
C ARG A 66 3.60 -5.51 -3.70
N ILE A 67 3.40 -5.68 -5.00
CA ILE A 67 2.46 -6.68 -5.48
C ILE A 67 3.24 -7.89 -5.99
N LEU A 68 3.13 -9.01 -5.29
CA LEU A 68 3.68 -10.30 -5.74
C LEU A 68 2.84 -10.83 -6.90
N LEU A 69 3.46 -10.94 -8.07
CA LEU A 69 2.82 -11.46 -9.29
C LEU A 69 2.86 -12.98 -9.38
N GLY A 70 3.82 -13.58 -8.71
CA GLY A 70 3.97 -15.03 -8.63
C GLY A 70 5.34 -15.47 -8.17
N THR A 71 5.39 -16.74 -7.74
CA THR A 71 6.60 -17.45 -7.29
C THR A 71 6.85 -18.64 -8.21
N PHE A 72 8.05 -18.76 -8.73
CA PHE A 72 8.40 -19.73 -9.76
C PHE A 72 9.70 -20.47 -9.42
N ASN A 73 9.80 -21.73 -9.82
CA ASN A 73 11.00 -22.52 -9.64
C ASN A 73 12.15 -22.10 -10.56
N THR A 74 11.84 -21.36 -11.65
CA THR A 74 12.82 -20.91 -12.64
C THR A 74 12.55 -19.47 -13.02
N LYS A 75 13.58 -18.78 -13.51
CA LYS A 75 13.48 -17.43 -14.06
C LYS A 75 12.45 -17.39 -15.19
N ARG A 76 11.58 -16.38 -15.18
CA ARG A 76 10.51 -16.22 -16.19
C ARG A 76 10.90 -15.23 -17.27
N ALA A 77 10.37 -15.49 -18.47
CA ALA A 77 10.48 -14.55 -19.58
C ALA A 77 9.64 -13.29 -19.28
N VAL A 78 10.10 -12.14 -19.77
CA VAL A 78 9.42 -10.84 -19.58
C VAL A 78 7.97 -10.85 -20.08
N SER A 79 7.70 -11.59 -21.16
CA SER A 79 6.36 -11.76 -21.73
C SER A 79 5.33 -12.34 -20.76
N THR A 80 5.77 -13.08 -19.74
CA THR A 80 4.90 -13.61 -18.67
C THR A 80 4.15 -12.48 -17.94
N PHE A 81 4.73 -11.30 -17.87
CA PHE A 81 4.21 -10.17 -17.10
C PHE A 81 3.41 -9.16 -17.93
N ARG A 82 3.01 -9.52 -19.17
CA ARG A 82 2.03 -8.79 -20.00
C ARG A 82 2.33 -7.31 -20.16
N GLY A 83 3.60 -6.92 -20.19
CA GLY A 83 4.02 -5.52 -20.32
C GLY A 83 3.88 -4.68 -19.06
N ALA A 84 3.61 -5.27 -17.90
CA ALA A 84 3.62 -4.56 -16.63
C ALA A 84 5.01 -3.98 -16.32
N TYR A 85 5.02 -2.78 -15.78
CA TYR A 85 6.22 -2.02 -15.43
C TYR A 85 5.88 -1.03 -14.29
N PRO A 86 6.76 -0.78 -13.32
CA PRO A 86 8.05 -1.43 -13.10
C PRO A 86 7.94 -2.79 -12.41
N LEU A 87 8.90 -3.67 -12.71
CA LEU A 87 9.03 -4.99 -12.12
C LEU A 87 10.35 -5.13 -11.38
N SER A 88 10.34 -5.99 -10.38
CA SER A 88 11.55 -6.47 -9.71
C SER A 88 11.40 -7.95 -9.35
N TYR A 89 12.51 -8.61 -9.03
CA TYR A 89 12.46 -9.98 -8.51
C TYR A 89 13.34 -10.14 -7.28
N LEU A 90 13.04 -11.16 -6.48
CA LEU A 90 13.87 -11.63 -5.39
C LEU A 90 13.95 -13.17 -5.48
N VAL A 91 15.13 -13.72 -5.23
CA VAL A 91 15.29 -15.15 -5.07
C VAL A 91 15.23 -15.49 -3.59
N GLY A 92 14.22 -16.26 -3.20
CA GLY A 92 14.05 -16.70 -1.82
C GLY A 92 15.07 -17.76 -1.40
N GLU A 93 15.10 -18.06 -0.11
CA GLU A 93 15.97 -19.11 0.46
C GLU A 93 15.68 -20.49 -0.15
N ASP A 94 14.43 -20.73 -0.54
CA ASP A 94 13.97 -21.93 -1.26
C ASP A 94 14.35 -21.93 -2.75
N LYS A 95 15.22 -21.00 -3.18
CA LYS A 95 15.69 -20.80 -4.57
C LYS A 95 14.57 -20.51 -5.57
N LYS A 96 13.40 -20.09 -5.11
CA LYS A 96 12.31 -19.70 -5.98
C LYS A 96 12.41 -18.23 -6.36
N TRP A 97 11.98 -17.93 -7.57
CA TRP A 97 11.94 -16.60 -8.16
C TRP A 97 10.60 -15.93 -7.84
N CYS A 98 10.61 -14.96 -6.96
CA CYS A 98 9.46 -14.15 -6.63
C CYS A 98 9.49 -12.85 -7.44
N TYR A 99 8.46 -12.59 -8.24
CA TYR A 99 8.37 -11.37 -9.06
C TYR A 99 7.37 -10.40 -8.47
N TYR A 100 7.77 -9.15 -8.39
CA TYR A 100 7.00 -8.07 -7.81
C TYR A 100 6.77 -6.95 -8.81
N ALA A 101 5.61 -6.29 -8.71
CA ALA A 101 5.28 -5.07 -9.42
C ALA A 101 5.14 -3.92 -8.43
N GLY A 102 5.67 -2.77 -8.81
CA GLY A 102 5.60 -1.54 -8.02
C GLY A 102 6.33 -1.58 -6.69
N GLY A 103 6.19 -0.52 -5.95
CA GLY A 103 6.66 -0.34 -4.58
C GLY A 103 5.99 0.88 -3.99
N PHE A 104 5.11 0.68 -3.01
CA PHE A 104 4.18 1.67 -2.52
C PHE A 104 4.48 2.00 -1.06
N ALA A 105 4.25 3.24 -0.69
CA ALA A 105 4.42 3.71 0.68
C ALA A 105 3.25 3.30 1.57
N THR A 106 2.04 3.19 0.99
CA THR A 106 0.83 2.89 1.71
C THR A 106 0.15 1.60 1.21
N ARG A 107 -0.70 1.04 2.05
CA ARG A 107 -1.50 -0.14 1.72
C ARG A 107 -2.55 0.19 0.65
N GLU A 108 -3.18 1.35 0.73
CA GLU A 108 -4.22 1.81 -0.18
C GLU A 108 -3.70 1.92 -1.61
N GLU A 109 -2.47 2.45 -1.78
CA GLU A 109 -1.81 2.50 -3.09
C GLU A 109 -1.57 1.10 -3.65
N ALA A 110 -1.13 0.17 -2.79
CA ALA A 110 -0.92 -1.22 -3.18
C ALA A 110 -2.24 -1.91 -3.56
N GLU A 111 -3.34 -1.64 -2.86
CA GLU A 111 -4.67 -2.18 -3.18
C GLU A 111 -5.19 -1.64 -4.52
N ALA A 112 -5.02 -0.35 -4.78
CA ALA A 112 -5.35 0.24 -6.08
C ALA A 112 -4.55 -0.41 -7.21
N ALA A 113 -3.26 -0.62 -7.00
CA ALA A 113 -2.38 -1.30 -7.94
C ALA A 113 -2.76 -2.78 -8.15
N GLN A 114 -3.16 -3.48 -7.09
CA GLN A 114 -3.67 -4.85 -7.17
C GLN A 114 -4.94 -4.93 -8.02
N LYS A 115 -5.90 -4.01 -7.80
CA LYS A 115 -7.13 -3.92 -8.61
C LYS A 115 -6.81 -3.69 -10.09
N LEU A 116 -5.86 -2.80 -10.38
CA LEU A 116 -5.40 -2.54 -11.75
C LEU A 116 -4.79 -3.80 -12.38
N LEU A 117 -3.93 -4.52 -11.68
CA LEU A 117 -3.33 -5.77 -12.17
C LEU A 117 -4.39 -6.85 -12.43
N LYS A 118 -5.38 -7.00 -11.54
CA LYS A 118 -6.52 -7.91 -11.76
C LYS A 118 -7.30 -7.55 -13.03
N SER A 119 -7.55 -6.28 -13.29
CA SER A 119 -8.23 -5.81 -14.51
C SER A 119 -7.44 -6.09 -15.79
N LYS A 120 -6.11 -6.21 -15.69
CA LYS A 120 -5.19 -6.57 -16.78
C LYS A 120 -4.98 -8.09 -16.92
N GLY A 121 -5.74 -8.89 -16.17
CA GLY A 121 -5.77 -10.34 -16.27
C GLY A 121 -4.70 -11.08 -15.48
N PHE A 122 -4.08 -10.47 -14.48
CA PHE A 122 -3.31 -11.19 -13.48
C PHE A 122 -4.26 -11.92 -12.52
N VAL A 123 -4.10 -13.24 -12.42
CA VAL A 123 -5.07 -14.09 -11.72
C VAL A 123 -5.00 -13.92 -10.20
N ARG A 124 -3.80 -13.84 -9.64
CA ARG A 124 -3.55 -13.77 -8.19
C ARG A 124 -2.41 -12.81 -7.87
N PRO A 125 -2.57 -11.51 -8.10
CA PRO A 125 -1.62 -10.53 -7.58
C PRO A 125 -1.85 -10.41 -6.07
N GLU A 126 -0.81 -10.62 -5.27
CA GLU A 126 -0.86 -10.63 -3.81
C GLU A 126 -0.13 -9.41 -3.24
N ILE A 127 -0.74 -8.73 -2.28
CA ILE A 127 -0.09 -7.63 -1.57
C ILE A 127 0.87 -8.22 -0.54
N VAL A 128 2.12 -7.80 -0.61
CA VAL A 128 3.16 -8.16 0.34
C VAL A 128 3.79 -6.90 0.93
N VAL A 129 4.28 -6.99 2.15
CA VAL A 129 4.91 -5.88 2.85
C VAL A 129 6.24 -6.33 3.47
N TRP A 130 7.20 -5.44 3.42
CA TRP A 130 8.40 -5.49 4.27
C TRP A 130 8.33 -4.34 5.25
N THR A 131 8.45 -4.65 6.53
CA THR A 131 8.56 -3.67 7.61
C THR A 131 9.83 -3.96 8.37
N ASP A 132 10.78 -3.03 8.36
CA ASP A 132 12.09 -3.17 8.99
C ASP A 132 12.79 -4.50 8.62
N GLY A 133 12.72 -4.86 7.35
CA GLY A 133 13.28 -6.10 6.80
C GLY A 133 12.41 -7.35 6.97
N ALA A 134 11.40 -7.32 7.82
CA ALA A 134 10.49 -8.45 8.04
C ALA A 134 9.44 -8.53 6.92
N TYR A 135 9.33 -9.70 6.30
CA TYR A 135 8.38 -9.98 5.23
C TYR A 135 7.05 -10.51 5.75
N ARG A 136 5.94 -9.98 5.25
CA ARG A 136 4.59 -10.53 5.44
C ARG A 136 3.82 -10.53 4.11
N ASN A 137 3.01 -11.56 3.89
CA ASN A 137 2.09 -11.61 2.76
C ASN A 137 0.67 -11.29 3.26
N LEU A 138 0.24 -10.05 3.07
CA LEU A 138 -1.06 -9.58 3.58
C LEU A 138 -2.25 -10.28 2.92
N SER A 139 -2.11 -10.71 1.67
CA SER A 139 -3.18 -11.41 0.96
C SER A 139 -3.39 -12.86 1.41
N ARG A 140 -2.42 -13.43 2.14
CA ARG A 140 -2.50 -14.80 2.68
C ARG A 140 -2.58 -14.85 4.19
N ASP A 141 -2.29 -13.74 4.84
CA ASP A 141 -2.29 -13.64 6.29
C ASP A 141 -3.73 -13.43 6.77
N PRO A 142 -4.33 -14.36 7.50
CA PRO A 142 -5.69 -14.22 8.00
C PRO A 142 -5.83 -13.06 9.01
N GLU A 143 -4.74 -12.67 9.69
CA GLU A 143 -4.74 -11.52 10.60
C GLU A 143 -4.61 -10.17 9.86
N ALA A 144 -4.18 -10.21 8.59
CA ALA A 144 -4.07 -9.03 7.73
C ALA A 144 -5.29 -8.84 6.83
N GLN A 145 -6.28 -9.73 6.89
CA GLN A 145 -7.58 -9.50 6.27
C GLN A 145 -8.17 -8.24 6.89
N GLN A 146 -8.62 -7.33 6.06
CA GLN A 146 -9.19 -6.09 6.50
C GLN A 146 -10.34 -6.37 7.47
N ILE A 147 -10.10 -6.05 8.73
CA ILE A 147 -11.19 -5.97 9.69
C ILE A 147 -11.94 -4.70 9.32
N ALA A 148 -13.09 -4.84 8.71
CA ALA A 148 -13.99 -3.73 8.49
C ALA A 148 -14.88 -3.57 9.73
N TYR A 149 -15.19 -2.34 10.05
CA TYR A 149 -16.10 -2.01 11.15
C TYR A 149 -17.38 -1.46 10.58
N ARG A 150 -18.52 -1.79 11.22
CA ARG A 150 -19.81 -1.18 10.92
C ARG A 150 -20.48 -0.73 12.20
N VAL A 151 -21.29 0.32 12.09
CA VAL A 151 -22.13 0.74 13.20
C VAL A 151 -23.51 0.11 13.04
N GLU A 152 -23.90 -0.70 14.01
CA GLU A 152 -25.21 -1.33 14.11
C GLU A 152 -26.09 -0.53 15.05
N ILE A 153 -27.29 -0.18 14.61
CA ILE A 153 -28.27 0.58 15.36
C ILE A 153 -29.50 -0.29 15.52
N THR A 154 -29.89 -0.55 16.76
CA THR A 154 -31.06 -1.35 17.12
C THR A 154 -32.00 -0.58 18.06
N GLY A 155 -33.18 -1.13 18.34
CA GLY A 155 -34.15 -0.52 19.26
C GLY A 155 -35.17 0.39 18.59
N THR A 156 -35.19 0.50 17.28
CA THR A 156 -36.20 1.29 16.55
C THR A 156 -36.63 0.62 15.24
N GLU A 157 -37.90 0.83 14.87
CA GLU A 157 -38.39 0.40 13.53
C GLU A 157 -38.13 1.46 12.46
N ALA A 158 -37.91 2.72 12.85
CA ALA A 158 -37.57 3.81 11.93
C ALA A 158 -36.58 4.77 12.61
N LEU A 159 -35.52 5.14 11.90
CA LEU A 159 -34.55 6.10 12.38
C LEU A 159 -35.13 7.53 12.37
N PRO A 160 -35.02 8.29 13.47
CA PRO A 160 -35.35 9.69 13.52
C PRO A 160 -34.55 10.49 12.46
N ASP A 161 -35.17 11.54 11.91
CA ASP A 161 -34.50 12.36 10.87
C ASP A 161 -33.24 13.07 11.38
N VAL A 162 -33.22 13.43 12.68
CA VAL A 162 -32.00 13.96 13.31
C VAL A 162 -30.84 12.98 13.25
N VAL A 163 -31.11 11.69 13.53
CA VAL A 163 -30.08 10.63 13.45
C VAL A 163 -29.61 10.41 12.00
N LYS A 164 -30.51 10.44 11.02
CA LYS A 164 -30.14 10.34 9.60
C LYS A 164 -29.24 11.49 9.17
N THR A 165 -29.54 12.71 9.61
CA THR A 165 -28.70 13.89 9.34
C THR A 165 -27.31 13.72 9.93
N VAL A 166 -27.21 13.32 11.19
CA VAL A 166 -25.92 13.07 11.87
C VAL A 166 -25.13 11.97 11.18
N ILE A 167 -25.77 10.89 10.73
CA ILE A 167 -25.10 9.83 9.97
C ILE A 167 -24.55 10.38 8.65
N THR A 168 -25.33 11.19 7.92
CA THR A 168 -24.88 11.77 6.65
C THR A 168 -23.68 12.70 6.84
N GLU A 169 -23.64 13.46 7.94
CA GLU A 169 -22.54 14.40 8.24
C GLU A 169 -21.30 13.68 8.81
N ALA A 170 -21.48 12.69 9.69
CA ALA A 170 -20.39 12.03 10.39
C ALA A 170 -19.78 10.86 9.60
N ALA A 171 -20.56 10.27 8.69
CA ALA A 171 -20.18 9.12 7.87
C ALA A 171 -20.24 9.46 6.37
N GLU A 172 -19.60 10.55 5.96
CA GLU A 172 -19.59 11.04 4.58
C GLU A 172 -19.13 9.95 3.60
N GLY A 173 -20.00 9.64 2.64
CA GLY A 173 -19.75 8.58 1.64
C GLY A 173 -20.06 7.15 2.09
N CYS A 174 -20.53 6.94 3.32
CA CYS A 174 -20.98 5.64 3.79
C CYS A 174 -22.47 5.41 3.54
N GLU A 175 -22.80 4.16 3.22
CA GLU A 175 -24.18 3.78 2.97
C GLU A 175 -24.91 3.44 4.28
N LEU A 176 -26.11 3.97 4.46
CA LEU A 176 -27.04 3.58 5.50
C LEU A 176 -27.98 2.53 4.94
N SER A 177 -27.90 1.31 5.45
CA SER A 177 -28.73 0.19 5.02
C SER A 177 -29.64 -0.31 6.14
N ARG A 178 -30.83 -0.78 5.80
CA ARG A 178 -31.72 -1.46 6.73
C ARG A 178 -31.63 -2.96 6.54
N VAL A 179 -31.34 -3.68 7.62
CA VAL A 179 -31.22 -5.13 7.65
C VAL A 179 -32.33 -5.71 8.52
N GLY A 180 -33.39 -6.22 7.88
CA GLY A 180 -34.58 -6.73 8.59
C GLY A 180 -35.48 -5.62 9.15
N GLN A 181 -36.16 -5.87 10.26
CA GLN A 181 -37.19 -4.96 10.79
C GLN A 181 -36.65 -3.93 11.78
N GLN A 182 -35.60 -4.24 12.53
CA GLN A 182 -35.13 -3.43 13.65
C GLN A 182 -33.60 -3.18 13.68
N LEU A 183 -32.89 -3.52 12.60
CA LEU A 183 -31.46 -3.32 12.48
C LEU A 183 -31.14 -2.36 11.34
N PHE A 184 -30.48 -1.25 11.66
CA PHE A 184 -29.87 -0.37 10.69
C PHE A 184 -28.37 -0.50 10.77
N VAL A 185 -27.69 -0.43 9.63
CA VAL A 185 -26.24 -0.57 9.51
C VAL A 185 -25.70 0.63 8.77
N VAL A 186 -24.70 1.27 9.37
CA VAL A 186 -23.98 2.39 8.75
C VAL A 186 -22.60 1.92 8.31
N GLY A 187 -22.34 2.03 7.04
CA GLY A 187 -21.08 1.91 6.34
C GLY A 187 -20.27 0.66 6.57
N MET A 188 -19.15 0.62 5.88
CA MET A 188 -17.99 -0.21 6.17
C MET A 188 -16.83 0.75 6.42
N PHE A 189 -16.29 0.77 7.62
CA PHE A 189 -15.20 1.63 8.04
C PHE A 189 -13.93 0.80 8.15
N ASP A 190 -12.84 1.24 7.53
CA ASP A 190 -11.54 0.57 7.63
C ASP A 190 -10.85 0.87 8.97
N ASP A 191 -11.27 1.92 9.67
CA ASP A 191 -10.71 2.35 10.94
C ASP A 191 -11.77 2.32 12.05
N LYS A 192 -11.49 1.54 13.10
CA LYS A 192 -12.34 1.46 14.30
C LYS A 192 -12.60 2.81 14.94
N ALA A 193 -11.60 3.70 14.97
CA ALA A 193 -11.74 5.01 15.57
C ALA A 193 -12.72 5.91 14.81
N VAL A 194 -12.87 5.71 13.49
CA VAL A 194 -13.91 6.39 12.69
C VAL A 194 -15.28 5.82 13.03
N ALA A 195 -15.43 4.50 13.05
CA ALA A 195 -16.69 3.86 13.44
C ALA A 195 -17.12 4.26 14.86
N ASP A 196 -16.20 4.28 15.82
CA ASP A 196 -16.45 4.70 17.20
C ASP A 196 -16.91 6.18 17.29
N ARG A 197 -16.33 7.08 16.48
CA ARG A 197 -16.78 8.49 16.42
C ARG A 197 -18.19 8.63 15.84
N VAL A 198 -18.51 7.89 14.79
CA VAL A 198 -19.85 7.87 14.20
C VAL A 198 -20.85 7.32 15.22
N ALA A 199 -20.54 6.22 15.90
CA ALA A 199 -21.36 5.65 16.95
C ALA A 199 -21.61 6.66 18.09
N ALA A 200 -20.58 7.35 18.56
CA ALA A 200 -20.69 8.38 19.58
C ALA A 200 -21.59 9.57 19.16
N ALA A 201 -21.46 10.01 17.90
CA ALA A 201 -22.30 11.08 17.35
C ALA A 201 -23.78 10.67 17.30
N ILE A 202 -24.07 9.41 16.95
CA ILE A 202 -25.45 8.89 16.93
C ILE A 202 -26.02 8.77 18.35
N ILE A 203 -25.26 8.26 19.32
CA ILE A 203 -25.65 8.19 20.73
C ILE A 203 -25.97 9.60 21.29
N GLN A 204 -25.19 10.60 20.89
CA GLN A 204 -25.39 11.97 21.31
C GLN A 204 -26.66 12.57 20.71
N ALA A 205 -27.04 12.17 19.49
CA ALA A 205 -28.28 12.62 18.85
C ALA A 205 -29.53 11.95 19.39
N ASP A 206 -29.44 10.66 19.75
CA ASP A 206 -30.54 9.91 20.37
C ASP A 206 -30.00 8.84 21.33
N PRO A 207 -29.96 9.13 22.64
CA PRO A 207 -29.47 8.19 23.64
C PRO A 207 -30.38 6.97 23.90
N SER A 208 -31.57 6.92 23.30
CA SER A 208 -32.49 5.79 23.46
C SER A 208 -32.18 4.62 22.51
N LEU A 209 -31.32 4.84 21.52
CA LEU A 209 -30.92 3.83 20.56
C LEU A 209 -29.81 2.93 21.12
N GLU A 210 -29.91 1.65 20.83
CA GLU A 210 -28.82 0.72 21.12
C GLU A 210 -27.86 0.70 19.96
N ILE A 211 -26.60 1.12 20.22
CA ILE A 211 -25.56 1.25 19.19
C ILE A 211 -24.39 0.34 19.51
N LYS A 212 -23.97 -0.41 18.51
CA LYS A 212 -22.83 -1.32 18.59
C LYS A 212 -21.92 -1.12 17.40
N VAL A 213 -20.62 -0.99 17.66
CA VAL A 213 -19.60 -1.12 16.61
C VAL A 213 -19.26 -2.61 16.46
N ALA A 214 -19.63 -3.18 15.32
CA ALA A 214 -19.37 -4.58 15.01
C ALA A 214 -18.14 -4.70 14.09
N GLU A 215 -17.30 -5.67 14.40
CA GLU A 215 -16.15 -6.06 13.60
C GLU A 215 -16.60 -7.10 12.57
N ILE A 216 -16.23 -6.89 11.30
CA ILE A 216 -16.55 -7.80 10.21
C ILE A 216 -15.21 -8.25 9.61
N ALA A 217 -14.94 -9.55 9.66
CA ALA A 217 -13.89 -10.16 8.88
C ALA A 217 -14.47 -10.56 7.51
N GLU A 218 -13.94 -10.01 6.42
CA GLU A 218 -14.22 -10.50 5.07
C GLU A 218 -13.35 -11.70 4.69
#